data_5b021499e660e1a983679a438c16e786
#
_entry.id   5b021499e660e1a983679a438c16e786
#
_cell.length_a   1.000
_cell.length_b   1.000
_cell.length_c   1.000
_cell.angle_alpha   90.00
_cell.angle_beta   90.00
_cell.angle_gamma   90.00
#
_symmetry.space_group_name_H-M   'P 1'
#
loop_
_entity.id
_entity.type
_entity.pdbx_description
1 polymer ?
#
loop_
_entity_poly.entity_id
_entity_poly.type
_entity_poly.pdbx_seq_one_letter_code
_entity_poly.pdbx_strand_id
1 'polypeptide(L)'
;MAESYAEKMLNAIEMGQLDEAKKDFAWALRQDDDEVLFSLAEQLYALGFLQQAQRTYLKLLDRYPDEDELRTALAEIAIDNGNNDEALAYLAQIKPDSDAYLQSLLVAADLYQTEEQFEVTEEKLQTAYQIAPEEPAVLFALGEYYYATGRFALAIRYYFALIQAGVAEFARVDIAGRLGMAYAQSGKFDQALGYLKQVAPGFMTADIRFQTGLTQLNLGQLKEAIITLKELIDEDNQYASAYPALAQAYLQENHLSQALKTAQEGLGVDEYNENLFTLAADIAGRLGEFDLVKKYLQSAHALAPENLAISLKLSNYYLSQGDHDANIDLLQGIETDSVDPQVEWNLAQSYQAKEDFARASQAFETARPTYWDNPTFLKQLIYFYQESGERDLLMDTLDHALTVTPDDPELNELDGQLRDF
;
A
#
# COMPACT_ATOMS: atom_id res chain seq x y z
N MET A 1 49.98 -25.73 -10.12
CA MET A 1 48.99 -26.70 -10.68
C MET A 1 48.58 -26.13 -12.04
N ALA A 2 48.25 -26.95 -13.01
CA ALA A 2 47.70 -26.43 -14.26
C ALA A 2 46.32 -25.82 -13.98
N GLU A 3 46.00 -24.71 -14.58
CA GLU A 3 44.69 -24.04 -14.48
C GLU A 3 43.60 -24.99 -15.00
N SER A 4 42.50 -25.18 -14.23
CA SER A 4 41.37 -26.01 -14.64
C SER A 4 40.63 -25.43 -15.85
N TYR A 5 39.87 -26.22 -16.55
CA TYR A 5 39.03 -25.72 -17.64
C TYR A 5 37.85 -24.85 -17.09
N ALA A 6 37.42 -25.15 -15.88
CA ALA A 6 36.45 -24.31 -15.16
C ALA A 6 36.99 -22.91 -14.92
N GLU A 7 38.19 -22.77 -14.40
CA GLU A 7 38.85 -21.45 -14.19
C GLU A 7 39.02 -20.70 -15.53
N LYS A 8 39.45 -21.38 -16.60
CA LYS A 8 39.55 -20.76 -17.94
C LYS A 8 38.20 -20.27 -18.44
N MET A 9 37.14 -21.06 -18.27
CA MET A 9 35.80 -20.67 -18.66
C MET A 9 35.35 -19.40 -17.92
N LEU A 10 35.53 -19.34 -16.59
CA LEU A 10 35.13 -18.18 -15.79
C LEU A 10 35.94 -16.93 -16.18
N ASN A 11 37.24 -17.04 -16.38
CA ASN A 11 38.08 -15.96 -16.89
C ASN A 11 37.65 -15.49 -18.27
N ALA A 12 37.27 -16.41 -19.17
CA ALA A 12 36.72 -16.06 -20.49
C ALA A 12 35.37 -15.32 -20.40
N ILE A 13 34.53 -15.69 -19.45
CA ILE A 13 33.26 -14.97 -19.18
C ILE A 13 33.54 -13.55 -18.70
N GLU A 14 34.45 -13.36 -17.74
CA GLU A 14 34.85 -12.04 -17.24
C GLU A 14 35.43 -11.14 -18.33
N MET A 15 36.16 -11.73 -19.30
CA MET A 15 36.71 -11.01 -20.45
C MET A 15 35.72 -10.81 -21.59
N GLY A 16 34.46 -11.30 -21.47
CA GLY A 16 33.45 -11.23 -22.51
C GLY A 16 33.66 -12.16 -23.71
N GLN A 17 34.58 -13.15 -23.59
CA GLN A 17 34.96 -14.09 -24.63
C GLN A 17 34.05 -15.33 -24.63
N LEU A 18 32.75 -15.14 -24.91
CA LEU A 18 31.73 -16.18 -24.74
C LEU A 18 31.94 -17.43 -25.60
N ASP A 19 32.58 -17.32 -26.77
CA ASP A 19 32.86 -18.47 -27.64
C ASP A 19 33.99 -19.34 -27.11
N GLU A 20 34.96 -18.76 -26.41
CA GLU A 20 36.02 -19.48 -25.70
C GLU A 20 35.45 -20.13 -24.44
N ALA A 21 34.68 -19.39 -23.67
CA ALA A 21 33.96 -19.92 -22.50
C ALA A 21 33.15 -21.19 -22.83
N LYS A 22 32.42 -21.23 -23.97
CA LYS A 22 31.67 -22.42 -24.41
C LYS A 22 32.56 -23.61 -24.71
N LYS A 23 33.79 -23.40 -25.26
CA LYS A 23 34.73 -24.49 -25.52
C LYS A 23 35.33 -25.01 -24.21
N ASP A 24 35.71 -24.11 -23.33
CA ASP A 24 36.29 -24.47 -22.03
C ASP A 24 35.25 -25.17 -21.15
N PHE A 25 33.96 -24.77 -21.19
CA PHE A 25 32.89 -25.51 -20.56
C PHE A 25 32.80 -26.97 -21.02
N ALA A 26 32.90 -27.21 -22.34
CA ALA A 26 32.86 -28.57 -22.86
C ALA A 26 34.05 -29.41 -22.43
N TRP A 27 35.22 -28.79 -22.20
CA TRP A 27 36.38 -29.45 -21.68
C TRP A 27 36.32 -29.63 -20.17
N ALA A 28 35.82 -28.65 -19.41
CA ALA A 28 35.59 -28.76 -17.98
C ALA A 28 34.70 -29.97 -17.66
N LEU A 29 33.55 -30.09 -18.32
CA LEU A 29 32.69 -31.25 -18.16
C LEU A 29 33.34 -32.62 -18.45
N ARG A 30 34.48 -32.68 -19.17
CA ARG A 30 35.14 -33.93 -19.55
C ARG A 30 36.38 -34.25 -18.73
N GLN A 31 37.07 -33.22 -18.24
CA GLN A 31 38.43 -33.35 -17.71
C GLN A 31 38.57 -32.88 -16.27
N ASP A 32 37.74 -31.96 -15.81
CA ASP A 32 37.82 -31.42 -14.47
C ASP A 32 37.18 -32.38 -13.45
N ASP A 33 37.70 -32.33 -12.22
CA ASP A 33 37.22 -33.13 -11.09
C ASP A 33 35.81 -32.69 -10.65
N ASP A 34 35.09 -33.60 -9.99
CA ASP A 34 33.70 -33.35 -9.59
C ASP A 34 33.55 -32.22 -8.57
N GLU A 35 34.52 -31.99 -7.67
CA GLU A 35 34.58 -30.82 -6.77
C GLU A 35 34.68 -29.50 -7.55
N VAL A 36 35.55 -29.49 -8.59
CA VAL A 36 35.66 -28.32 -9.48
C VAL A 36 34.39 -28.07 -10.28
N LEU A 37 33.75 -29.13 -10.73
CA LEU A 37 32.46 -29.04 -11.45
C LEU A 37 31.35 -28.55 -10.54
N PHE A 38 31.29 -28.95 -9.27
CA PHE A 38 30.30 -28.47 -8.31
C PHE A 38 30.49 -26.95 -8.11
N SER A 39 31.73 -26.51 -7.79
CA SER A 39 32.00 -25.07 -7.65
C SER A 39 31.74 -24.28 -8.94
N LEU A 40 32.01 -24.85 -10.11
CA LEU A 40 31.70 -24.24 -11.39
C LEU A 40 30.17 -24.05 -11.56
N ALA A 41 29.37 -25.05 -11.19
CA ALA A 41 27.92 -24.98 -11.31
C ALA A 41 27.33 -23.90 -10.44
N GLU A 42 27.81 -23.74 -9.18
CA GLU A 42 27.41 -22.67 -8.27
C GLU A 42 27.73 -21.28 -8.84
N GLN A 43 28.97 -21.10 -9.35
CA GLN A 43 29.36 -19.83 -9.94
C GLN A 43 28.60 -19.50 -11.22
N LEU A 44 28.34 -20.49 -12.05
CA LEU A 44 27.53 -20.32 -13.26
C LEU A 44 26.08 -19.93 -12.93
N TYR A 45 25.51 -20.53 -11.90
CA TYR A 45 24.20 -20.17 -11.39
C TYR A 45 24.17 -18.71 -10.91
N ALA A 46 25.14 -18.34 -10.07
CA ALA A 46 25.27 -16.97 -9.56
C ALA A 46 25.47 -15.91 -10.67
N LEU A 47 26.12 -16.29 -11.77
CA LEU A 47 26.33 -15.44 -12.96
C LEU A 47 25.15 -15.46 -13.95
N GLY A 48 24.09 -16.23 -13.68
CA GLY A 48 22.89 -16.32 -14.54
C GLY A 48 23.06 -17.25 -15.75
N PHE A 49 24.13 -18.07 -15.80
CA PHE A 49 24.31 -19.09 -16.86
C PHE A 49 23.54 -20.36 -16.51
N LEU A 50 22.20 -20.24 -16.36
CA LEU A 50 21.31 -21.30 -15.86
C LEU A 50 21.42 -22.61 -16.62
N GLN A 51 21.49 -22.56 -17.96
CA GLN A 51 21.58 -23.77 -18.80
C GLN A 51 22.88 -24.55 -18.55
N GLN A 52 23.99 -23.83 -18.38
CA GLN A 52 25.29 -24.46 -18.11
C GLN A 52 25.35 -25.02 -16.68
N ALA A 53 24.81 -24.28 -15.72
CA ALA A 53 24.68 -24.74 -14.32
C ALA A 53 23.84 -26.03 -14.26
N GLN A 54 22.64 -26.01 -14.84
CA GLN A 54 21.73 -27.18 -14.92
C GLN A 54 22.42 -28.39 -15.52
N ARG A 55 23.10 -28.19 -16.65
CA ARG A 55 23.82 -29.30 -17.32
C ARG A 55 24.94 -29.87 -16.45
N THR A 56 25.61 -29.04 -15.67
CA THR A 56 26.69 -29.49 -14.78
C THR A 56 26.10 -30.25 -13.59
N TYR A 57 25.05 -29.74 -12.96
CA TYR A 57 24.37 -30.42 -11.86
C TYR A 57 23.71 -31.73 -12.28
N LEU A 58 23.09 -31.81 -13.46
CA LEU A 58 22.55 -33.08 -13.98
C LEU A 58 23.65 -34.14 -14.18
N LYS A 59 24.83 -33.73 -14.68
CA LYS A 59 25.95 -34.62 -14.82
C LYS A 59 26.45 -35.13 -13.47
N LEU A 60 26.50 -34.26 -12.46
CA LEU A 60 26.89 -34.65 -11.11
C LEU A 60 25.84 -35.58 -10.48
N LEU A 61 24.53 -35.27 -10.66
CA LEU A 61 23.44 -36.10 -10.14
C LEU A 61 23.42 -37.51 -10.76
N ASP A 62 23.79 -37.63 -12.03
CA ASP A 62 23.93 -38.96 -12.70
C ASP A 62 25.05 -39.80 -12.03
N ARG A 63 26.09 -39.18 -11.49
CA ARG A 63 27.19 -39.83 -10.77
C ARG A 63 26.89 -40.06 -9.28
N TYR A 64 26.16 -39.13 -8.71
CA TYR A 64 25.85 -39.09 -7.27
C TYR A 64 24.31 -39.00 -7.08
N PRO A 65 23.58 -40.08 -7.37
CA PRO A 65 22.12 -40.04 -7.37
C PRO A 65 21.50 -39.92 -6.00
N ASP A 66 22.27 -40.07 -4.92
CA ASP A 66 21.81 -39.90 -3.54
C ASP A 66 22.20 -38.51 -2.96
N GLU A 67 22.77 -37.61 -3.76
CA GLU A 67 23.20 -36.28 -3.35
C GLU A 67 22.02 -35.28 -3.53
N ASP A 68 21.25 -35.08 -2.46
CA ASP A 68 20.02 -34.28 -2.50
C ASP A 68 20.28 -32.77 -2.64
N GLU A 69 21.49 -32.25 -2.29
CA GLU A 69 21.87 -30.86 -2.54
C GLU A 69 21.83 -30.54 -4.06
N LEU A 70 22.21 -31.49 -4.91
CA LEU A 70 22.13 -31.33 -6.36
C LEU A 70 20.67 -31.19 -6.83
N ARG A 71 19.73 -31.92 -6.18
CA ARG A 71 18.30 -31.81 -6.49
C ARG A 71 17.75 -30.46 -6.07
N THR A 72 18.16 -29.94 -4.92
CA THR A 72 17.77 -28.60 -4.47
C THR A 72 18.24 -27.54 -5.45
N ALA A 73 19.51 -27.57 -5.86
CA ALA A 73 20.07 -26.65 -6.85
C ALA A 73 19.36 -26.72 -8.23
N LEU A 74 19.01 -27.94 -8.67
CA LEU A 74 18.25 -28.14 -9.90
C LEU A 74 16.81 -27.62 -9.78
N ALA A 75 16.20 -27.74 -8.61
CA ALA A 75 14.88 -27.16 -8.35
C ALA A 75 14.91 -25.63 -8.41
N GLU A 76 15.91 -24.97 -7.80
CA GLU A 76 16.11 -23.52 -7.88
C GLU A 76 16.27 -23.06 -9.34
N ILE A 77 17.11 -23.75 -10.12
CA ILE A 77 17.29 -23.45 -11.56
C ILE A 77 15.97 -23.64 -12.33
N ALA A 78 15.19 -24.67 -12.02
CA ALA A 78 13.90 -24.92 -12.66
C ALA A 78 12.89 -23.81 -12.35
N ILE A 79 12.88 -23.29 -11.13
CA ILE A 79 12.06 -22.12 -10.71
C ILE A 79 12.44 -20.89 -11.53
N ASP A 80 13.75 -20.57 -11.60
CA ASP A 80 14.28 -19.43 -12.35
C ASP A 80 13.95 -19.50 -13.85
N ASN A 81 13.83 -20.72 -14.38
CA ASN A 81 13.41 -20.98 -15.77
C ASN A 81 11.88 -21.00 -15.95
N GLY A 82 11.09 -20.83 -14.90
CA GLY A 82 9.62 -20.92 -14.92
C GLY A 82 9.07 -22.35 -15.05
N ASN A 83 9.89 -23.37 -14.76
CA ASN A 83 9.53 -24.79 -14.85
C ASN A 83 9.11 -25.34 -13.47
N ASN A 84 8.04 -24.83 -12.90
CA ASN A 84 7.60 -25.13 -11.53
C ASN A 84 7.32 -26.63 -11.31
N ASP A 85 6.74 -27.32 -12.28
CA ASP A 85 6.48 -28.76 -12.20
C ASP A 85 7.80 -29.57 -12.09
N GLU A 86 8.83 -29.18 -12.84
CA GLU A 86 10.15 -29.81 -12.77
C GLU A 86 10.80 -29.56 -11.41
N ALA A 87 10.69 -28.35 -10.88
CA ALA A 87 11.19 -28.00 -9.56
C ALA A 87 10.54 -28.87 -8.47
N LEU A 88 9.21 -28.98 -8.48
CA LEU A 88 8.48 -29.84 -7.54
C LEU A 88 8.88 -31.32 -7.68
N ALA A 89 9.14 -31.79 -8.90
CA ALA A 89 9.60 -33.16 -9.12
C ALA A 89 10.98 -33.45 -8.51
N TYR A 90 11.90 -32.48 -8.50
CA TYR A 90 13.17 -32.60 -7.79
C TYR A 90 12.97 -32.56 -6.27
N LEU A 91 12.23 -31.57 -5.75
CA LEU A 91 12.01 -31.39 -4.32
C LEU A 91 11.28 -32.58 -3.69
N ALA A 92 10.34 -33.21 -4.41
CA ALA A 92 9.58 -34.37 -3.94
C ALA A 92 10.44 -35.64 -3.74
N GLN A 93 11.66 -35.69 -4.31
CA GLN A 93 12.56 -36.82 -4.15
C GLN A 93 13.43 -36.70 -2.89
N ILE A 94 13.50 -35.49 -2.28
CA ILE A 94 14.31 -35.22 -1.09
C ILE A 94 13.54 -35.70 0.15
N LYS A 95 14.16 -36.60 0.91
CA LYS A 95 13.52 -37.22 2.07
C LYS A 95 13.77 -36.41 3.36
N PRO A 96 12.91 -36.57 4.39
CA PRO A 96 13.05 -35.87 5.66
C PRO A 96 14.33 -36.16 6.46
N ASP A 97 15.03 -37.25 6.17
CA ASP A 97 16.30 -37.65 6.79
C ASP A 97 17.53 -37.14 6.02
N SER A 98 17.34 -36.42 4.93
CA SER A 98 18.40 -35.79 4.15
C SER A 98 18.88 -34.48 4.79
N ASP A 99 20.18 -34.21 4.75
CA ASP A 99 20.76 -32.92 5.19
C ASP A 99 20.23 -31.75 4.35
N ALA A 100 19.86 -31.99 3.08
CA ALA A 100 19.28 -30.99 2.19
C ALA A 100 17.77 -30.72 2.44
N TYR A 101 17.11 -31.49 3.35
CA TYR A 101 15.66 -31.39 3.53
C TYR A 101 15.21 -30.02 4.01
N LEU A 102 15.95 -29.39 4.93
CA LEU A 102 15.63 -28.06 5.42
C LEU A 102 15.64 -27.03 4.27
N GLN A 103 16.68 -27.04 3.45
CA GLN A 103 16.78 -26.14 2.29
C GLN A 103 15.68 -26.42 1.27
N SER A 104 15.35 -27.68 1.02
CA SER A 104 14.28 -28.07 0.10
C SER A 104 12.91 -27.53 0.55
N LEU A 105 12.65 -27.45 1.85
CA LEU A 105 11.42 -26.87 2.40
C LEU A 105 11.36 -25.35 2.15
N LEU A 106 12.50 -24.65 2.29
CA LEU A 106 12.57 -23.21 2.01
C LEU A 106 12.36 -22.90 0.53
N VAL A 107 13.01 -23.66 -0.36
CA VAL A 107 12.84 -23.54 -1.81
C VAL A 107 11.40 -23.87 -2.23
N ALA A 108 10.79 -24.94 -1.66
CA ALA A 108 9.39 -25.26 -1.90
C ALA A 108 8.45 -24.15 -1.41
N ALA A 109 8.74 -23.55 -0.26
CA ALA A 109 7.93 -22.46 0.28
C ALA A 109 7.96 -21.22 -0.62
N ASP A 110 9.13 -20.85 -1.14
CA ASP A 110 9.29 -19.74 -2.08
C ASP A 110 8.48 -19.98 -3.37
N LEU A 111 8.59 -21.19 -3.94
CA LEU A 111 7.83 -21.60 -5.10
C LEU A 111 6.32 -21.50 -4.88
N TYR A 112 5.79 -22.09 -3.79
CA TYR A 112 4.37 -22.03 -3.47
C TYR A 112 3.88 -20.63 -3.15
N GLN A 113 4.74 -19.77 -2.58
CA GLN A 113 4.42 -18.37 -2.36
C GLN A 113 4.27 -17.61 -3.68
N THR A 114 5.15 -17.86 -4.65
CA THR A 114 5.08 -17.26 -5.99
C THR A 114 3.82 -17.72 -6.74
N GLU A 115 3.34 -18.93 -6.48
CA GLU A 115 2.07 -19.47 -7.02
C GLU A 115 0.84 -19.06 -6.21
N GLU A 116 0.98 -18.16 -5.23
CA GLU A 116 -0.09 -17.71 -4.33
C GLU A 116 -0.75 -18.83 -3.50
N GLN A 117 -0.06 -19.98 -3.35
CA GLN A 117 -0.52 -21.11 -2.54
C GLN A 117 -0.12 -20.93 -1.07
N PHE A 118 -0.61 -19.87 -0.44
CA PHE A 118 -0.17 -19.40 0.88
C PHE A 118 -0.33 -20.44 2.00
N GLU A 119 -1.34 -21.30 1.95
CA GLU A 119 -1.54 -22.34 2.98
C GLU A 119 -0.42 -23.38 2.92
N VAL A 120 -0.01 -23.79 1.71
CA VAL A 120 1.09 -24.75 1.51
C VAL A 120 2.43 -24.11 1.88
N THR A 121 2.64 -22.85 1.50
CA THR A 121 3.81 -22.06 1.91
C THR A 121 3.98 -22.09 3.43
N GLU A 122 2.91 -21.77 4.17
CA GLU A 122 2.95 -21.78 5.62
C GLU A 122 3.27 -23.15 6.21
N GLU A 123 2.68 -24.21 5.67
CA GLU A 123 2.97 -25.60 6.09
C GLU A 123 4.46 -25.93 5.93
N LYS A 124 5.06 -25.60 4.79
CA LYS A 124 6.49 -25.85 4.53
C LYS A 124 7.38 -25.05 5.49
N LEU A 125 7.09 -23.75 5.66
CA LEU A 125 7.87 -22.89 6.57
C LEU A 125 7.71 -23.31 8.03
N GLN A 126 6.52 -23.73 8.47
CA GLN A 126 6.32 -24.23 9.83
C GLN A 126 7.02 -25.59 10.05
N THR A 127 7.07 -26.44 9.03
CA THR A 127 7.84 -27.70 9.08
C THR A 127 9.32 -27.40 9.20
N ALA A 128 9.86 -26.44 8.43
CA ALA A 128 11.23 -25.98 8.55
C ALA A 128 11.54 -25.43 9.94
N TYR A 129 10.62 -24.64 10.51
CA TYR A 129 10.74 -24.10 11.86
C TYR A 129 10.72 -25.17 12.95
N GLN A 130 9.98 -26.26 12.80
CA GLN A 130 10.02 -27.39 13.73
C GLN A 130 11.35 -28.10 13.73
N ILE A 131 12.03 -28.16 12.58
CA ILE A 131 13.34 -28.80 12.42
C ILE A 131 14.46 -27.90 12.97
N ALA A 132 14.42 -26.62 12.61
CA ALA A 132 15.49 -25.67 12.93
C ALA A 132 14.91 -24.30 13.38
N PRO A 133 14.42 -24.19 14.62
CA PRO A 133 13.70 -22.99 15.09
C PRO A 133 14.59 -21.75 15.30
N GLU A 134 15.92 -21.93 15.34
CA GLU A 134 16.91 -20.86 15.52
C GLU A 134 17.66 -20.54 14.22
N GLU A 135 17.35 -21.26 13.12
CA GLU A 135 18.02 -21.07 11.85
C GLU A 135 17.64 -19.71 11.22
N PRO A 136 18.60 -18.81 10.98
CA PRO A 136 18.29 -17.47 10.47
C PRO A 136 17.50 -17.47 9.16
N ALA A 137 17.78 -18.40 8.24
CA ALA A 137 17.06 -18.53 6.98
C ALA A 137 15.57 -18.84 7.20
N VAL A 138 15.26 -19.73 8.15
CA VAL A 138 13.88 -20.10 8.49
C VAL A 138 13.15 -18.93 9.16
N LEU A 139 13.79 -18.26 10.10
CA LEU A 139 13.21 -17.09 10.78
C LEU A 139 12.95 -15.96 9.80
N PHE A 140 13.89 -15.71 8.89
CA PHE A 140 13.75 -14.67 7.88
C PHE A 140 12.60 -15.01 6.91
N ALA A 141 12.56 -16.23 6.36
CA ALA A 141 11.51 -16.66 5.45
C ALA A 141 10.11 -16.57 6.09
N LEU A 142 9.96 -16.97 7.37
CA LEU A 142 8.70 -16.79 8.10
C LEU A 142 8.37 -15.31 8.32
N GLY A 143 9.35 -14.47 8.61
CA GLY A 143 9.19 -13.03 8.74
C GLY A 143 8.66 -12.40 7.46
N GLU A 144 9.29 -12.67 6.32
CA GLU A 144 8.89 -12.17 4.99
C GLU A 144 7.50 -12.70 4.59
N TYR A 145 7.24 -14.00 4.78
CA TYR A 145 5.93 -14.59 4.49
C TYR A 145 4.80 -13.95 5.28
N TYR A 146 4.96 -13.79 6.60
CA TYR A 146 3.94 -13.15 7.44
C TYR A 146 3.81 -11.66 7.17
N TYR A 147 4.88 -11.00 6.77
CA TYR A 147 4.83 -9.60 6.33
C TYR A 147 4.04 -9.46 5.03
N ALA A 148 4.34 -10.27 4.03
CA ALA A 148 3.67 -10.26 2.73
C ALA A 148 2.16 -10.59 2.83
N THR A 149 1.79 -11.47 3.77
CA THR A 149 0.38 -11.84 4.02
C THR A 149 -0.36 -10.92 5.00
N GLY A 150 0.25 -9.78 5.40
CA GLY A 150 -0.37 -8.79 6.31
C GLY A 150 -0.47 -9.24 7.77
N ARG A 151 0.12 -10.37 8.13
CA ARG A 151 0.13 -10.90 9.50
C ARG A 151 1.30 -10.32 10.30
N PHE A 152 1.34 -8.98 10.39
CA PHE A 152 2.47 -8.22 10.92
C PHE A 152 2.88 -8.60 12.35
N ALA A 153 1.94 -9.00 13.20
CA ALA A 153 2.27 -9.44 14.57
C ALA A 153 3.15 -10.70 14.58
N LEU A 154 2.97 -11.62 13.62
CA LEU A 154 3.82 -12.80 13.46
C LEU A 154 5.15 -12.42 12.80
N ALA A 155 5.14 -11.57 11.77
CA ALA A 155 6.36 -11.06 11.15
C ALA A 155 7.29 -10.40 12.19
N ILE A 156 6.75 -9.54 13.06
CA ILE A 156 7.49 -8.91 14.16
C ILE A 156 8.15 -9.96 15.05
N ARG A 157 7.46 -11.04 15.38
CA ARG A 157 8.01 -12.11 16.24
C ARG A 157 9.27 -12.72 15.64
N TYR A 158 9.25 -13.03 14.35
CA TYR A 158 10.37 -13.71 13.69
C TYR A 158 11.54 -12.75 13.39
N TYR A 159 11.28 -11.52 12.92
CA TYR A 159 12.34 -10.52 12.77
C TYR A 159 12.98 -10.15 14.10
N PHE A 160 12.17 -10.06 15.16
CA PHE A 160 12.70 -9.79 16.49
C PHE A 160 13.58 -10.93 17.01
N ALA A 161 13.24 -12.20 16.71
CA ALA A 161 14.08 -13.35 17.02
C ALA A 161 15.44 -13.26 16.32
N LEU A 162 15.49 -12.81 15.06
CA LEU A 162 16.75 -12.55 14.35
C LEU A 162 17.60 -11.48 15.05
N ILE A 163 16.99 -10.36 15.45
CA ILE A 163 17.70 -9.31 16.21
C ILE A 163 18.24 -9.85 17.53
N GLN A 164 17.46 -10.66 18.27
CA GLN A 164 17.90 -11.29 19.52
C GLN A 164 19.05 -12.29 19.30
N ALA A 165 19.08 -12.97 18.17
CA ALA A 165 20.18 -13.86 17.77
C ALA A 165 21.43 -13.09 17.29
N GLY A 166 21.40 -11.75 17.25
CA GLY A 166 22.49 -10.91 16.79
C GLY A 166 22.61 -10.81 15.27
N VAL A 167 21.59 -11.24 14.52
CA VAL A 167 21.55 -11.14 13.06
C VAL A 167 21.04 -9.76 12.69
N ALA A 168 21.95 -8.85 12.34
CA ALA A 168 21.61 -7.50 11.92
C ALA A 168 21.24 -7.42 10.42
N GLU A 169 21.80 -8.31 9.61
CA GLU A 169 21.60 -8.40 8.16
C GLU A 169 21.40 -9.88 7.76
N PHE A 170 20.48 -10.12 6.86
CA PHE A 170 20.28 -11.42 6.21
C PHE A 170 19.89 -11.22 4.74
N ALA A 171 20.47 -11.99 3.82
CA ALA A 171 20.21 -11.90 2.38
C ALA A 171 20.25 -10.46 1.82
N ARG A 172 21.20 -9.63 2.28
CA ARG A 172 21.34 -8.20 1.95
C ARG A 172 20.17 -7.33 2.39
N VAL A 173 19.44 -7.76 3.39
CA VAL A 173 18.30 -7.03 3.98
C VAL A 173 18.67 -6.66 5.43
N ASP A 174 18.47 -5.39 5.79
CA ASP A 174 18.60 -4.91 7.16
C ASP A 174 17.37 -5.36 7.98
N ILE A 175 17.61 -6.15 9.02
CA ILE A 175 16.53 -6.73 9.84
C ILE A 175 15.85 -5.68 10.71
N ALA A 176 16.56 -4.64 11.15
CA ALA A 176 15.95 -3.54 11.89
C ALA A 176 14.98 -2.76 10.99
N GLY A 177 15.33 -2.57 9.71
CA GLY A 177 14.45 -1.99 8.71
C GLY A 177 13.16 -2.80 8.53
N ARG A 178 13.26 -4.12 8.32
CA ARG A 178 12.09 -5.01 8.21
C ARG A 178 11.21 -4.99 9.45
N LEU A 179 11.83 -5.07 10.62
CA LEU A 179 11.13 -5.02 11.90
C LEU A 179 10.43 -3.67 12.10
N GLY A 180 11.10 -2.56 11.76
CA GLY A 180 10.53 -1.23 11.81
C GLY A 180 9.31 -1.08 10.89
N MET A 181 9.42 -1.57 9.64
CA MET A 181 8.31 -1.58 8.68
C MET A 181 7.13 -2.42 9.21
N ALA A 182 7.38 -3.61 9.77
CA ALA A 182 6.33 -4.46 10.33
C ALA A 182 5.63 -3.81 11.54
N TYR A 183 6.37 -3.12 12.41
CA TYR A 183 5.79 -2.34 13.51
C TYR A 183 4.93 -1.19 12.98
N ALA A 184 5.37 -0.48 11.95
CA ALA A 184 4.63 0.62 11.34
C ALA A 184 3.29 0.13 10.76
N GLN A 185 3.31 -0.96 10.00
CA GLN A 185 2.11 -1.58 9.43
C GLN A 185 1.14 -2.10 10.51
N SER A 186 1.65 -2.44 11.70
CA SER A 186 0.81 -2.81 12.85
C SER A 186 0.31 -1.61 13.69
N GLY A 187 0.58 -0.36 13.26
CA GLY A 187 0.19 0.85 13.97
C GLY A 187 1.03 1.17 15.22
N LYS A 188 2.13 0.46 15.44
CA LYS A 188 3.02 0.63 16.60
C LYS A 188 4.15 1.60 16.27
N PHE A 189 3.79 2.86 16.02
CA PHE A 189 4.68 3.86 15.43
C PHE A 189 5.91 4.20 16.28
N ASP A 190 5.82 4.22 17.62
CA ASP A 190 6.99 4.46 18.48
C ASP A 190 8.06 3.38 18.34
N GLN A 191 7.65 2.09 18.33
CA GLN A 191 8.55 0.98 18.11
C GLN A 191 9.10 1.01 16.69
N ALA A 192 8.25 1.26 15.71
CA ALA A 192 8.65 1.39 14.31
C ALA A 192 9.77 2.39 14.14
N LEU A 193 9.59 3.62 14.64
CA LEU A 193 10.60 4.67 14.53
C LEU A 193 11.89 4.31 15.27
N GLY A 194 11.77 3.60 16.40
CA GLY A 194 12.93 3.11 17.15
C GLY A 194 13.83 2.17 16.35
N TYR A 195 13.25 1.29 15.53
CA TYR A 195 13.99 0.38 14.66
C TYR A 195 14.39 1.02 13.33
N LEU A 196 13.52 1.80 12.69
CA LEU A 196 13.84 2.49 11.43
C LEU A 196 15.06 3.42 11.56
N LYS A 197 15.25 4.05 12.73
CA LYS A 197 16.46 4.86 13.03
C LYS A 197 17.75 4.05 13.22
N GLN A 198 17.68 2.74 13.35
CA GLN A 198 18.84 1.87 13.50
C GLN A 198 19.34 1.35 12.15
N VAL A 199 18.58 1.54 11.07
CA VAL A 199 18.96 1.10 9.73
C VAL A 199 20.28 1.75 9.33
N ALA A 200 21.24 0.91 8.92
CA ALA A 200 22.54 1.40 8.50
C ALA A 200 22.41 2.19 7.16
N PRO A 201 23.23 3.24 6.95
CA PRO A 201 23.11 4.10 5.77
C PRO A 201 23.15 3.36 4.43
N GLY A 202 23.91 2.25 4.35
CA GLY A 202 24.00 1.42 3.13
C GLY A 202 22.72 0.63 2.81
N PHE A 203 21.78 0.51 3.76
CA PHE A 203 20.51 -0.19 3.61
C PHE A 203 19.30 0.75 3.60
N MET A 204 19.53 2.06 3.67
CA MET A 204 18.46 3.06 3.63
C MET A 204 17.89 3.17 2.22
N THR A 205 16.86 2.38 1.94
CA THR A 205 16.13 2.43 0.67
C THR A 205 15.09 3.56 0.66
N ALA A 206 14.59 3.90 -0.53
CA ALA A 206 13.50 4.86 -0.68
C ALA A 206 12.27 4.46 0.15
N ASP A 207 11.90 3.18 0.15
CA ASP A 207 10.76 2.65 0.92
C ASP A 207 10.95 2.78 2.43
N ILE A 208 12.16 2.48 2.94
CA ILE A 208 12.48 2.64 4.37
C ILE A 208 12.41 4.13 4.75
N ARG A 209 12.94 5.02 3.92
CA ARG A 209 12.89 6.47 4.13
C ARG A 209 11.45 6.97 4.09
N PHE A 210 10.66 6.52 3.13
CA PHE A 210 9.22 6.84 3.04
C PHE A 210 8.48 6.39 4.28
N GLN A 211 8.66 5.12 4.68
CA GLN A 211 8.02 4.58 5.89
C GLN A 211 8.46 5.33 7.17
N THR A 212 9.72 5.78 7.23
CA THR A 212 10.21 6.62 8.34
C THR A 212 9.46 7.95 8.37
N GLY A 213 9.33 8.63 7.23
CA GLY A 213 8.58 9.88 7.13
C GLY A 213 7.10 9.73 7.49
N LEU A 214 6.44 8.66 7.01
CA LEU A 214 5.06 8.35 7.39
C LEU A 214 4.92 8.04 8.88
N THR A 215 5.87 7.31 9.45
CA THR A 215 5.86 7.00 10.89
C THR A 215 6.01 8.26 11.73
N GLN A 216 6.91 9.18 11.34
CA GLN A 216 7.08 10.49 11.98
C GLN A 216 5.80 11.33 11.87
N LEU A 217 5.15 11.34 10.69
CA LEU A 217 3.88 12.04 10.47
C LEU A 217 2.78 11.52 11.41
N ASN A 218 2.64 10.20 11.53
CA ASN A 218 1.66 9.57 12.43
C ASN A 218 1.94 9.84 13.92
N LEU A 219 3.20 10.04 14.30
CA LEU A 219 3.60 10.44 15.65
C LEU A 219 3.47 11.95 15.89
N GLY A 220 3.03 12.73 14.90
CA GLY A 220 2.98 14.20 15.01
C GLY A 220 4.35 14.88 15.00
N GLN A 221 5.42 14.18 14.64
CA GLN A 221 6.78 14.71 14.48
C GLN A 221 6.89 15.38 13.10
N LEU A 222 6.10 16.47 12.92
CA LEU A 222 5.86 17.04 11.59
C LEU A 222 7.13 17.60 10.94
N LYS A 223 8.00 18.25 11.74
CA LYS A 223 9.26 18.83 11.22
C LYS A 223 10.22 17.78 10.72
N GLU A 224 10.36 16.70 11.48
CA GLU A 224 11.17 15.53 11.10
C GLU A 224 10.61 14.85 9.86
N ALA A 225 9.28 14.66 9.80
CA ALA A 225 8.60 14.10 8.65
C ALA A 225 8.85 14.92 7.38
N ILE A 226 8.75 16.26 7.47
CA ILE A 226 9.03 17.17 6.35
C ILE A 226 10.46 17.01 5.86
N ILE A 227 11.44 16.93 6.77
CA ILE A 227 12.85 16.76 6.40
C ILE A 227 13.03 15.41 5.68
N THR A 228 12.57 14.33 6.30
CA THR A 228 12.75 12.96 5.77
C THR A 228 12.08 12.77 4.40
N LEU A 229 10.83 13.24 4.25
CA LEU A 229 10.10 13.11 2.98
C LEU A 229 10.65 14.02 1.89
N LYS A 230 11.16 15.22 2.26
CA LYS A 230 11.81 16.11 1.31
C LYS A 230 13.14 15.53 0.81
N GLU A 231 13.96 14.97 1.70
CA GLU A 231 15.18 14.27 1.31
C GLU A 231 14.88 13.12 0.33
N LEU A 232 13.80 12.36 0.56
CA LEU A 232 13.36 11.31 -0.36
C LEU A 232 13.04 11.87 -1.75
N ILE A 233 12.26 12.94 -1.84
CA ILE A 233 11.90 13.57 -3.12
C ILE A 233 13.12 14.20 -3.81
N ASP A 234 14.06 14.76 -3.05
CA ASP A 234 15.30 15.35 -3.59
C ASP A 234 16.21 14.24 -4.19
N GLU A 235 16.19 13.01 -3.64
CA GLU A 235 16.92 11.84 -4.15
C GLU A 235 16.18 11.12 -5.30
N ASP A 236 14.84 10.96 -5.17
CA ASP A 236 13.98 10.32 -6.15
C ASP A 236 12.70 11.14 -6.35
N ASN A 237 12.73 12.03 -7.32
CA ASN A 237 11.59 12.88 -7.63
C ASN A 237 10.43 12.16 -8.33
N GLN A 238 10.58 10.88 -8.67
CA GLN A 238 9.51 10.03 -9.22
C GLN A 238 8.80 9.19 -8.16
N TYR A 239 9.21 9.28 -6.89
CA TYR A 239 8.56 8.56 -5.80
C TYR A 239 7.20 9.21 -5.45
N ALA A 240 6.19 8.92 -6.26
CA ALA A 240 4.87 9.57 -6.27
C ALA A 240 4.19 9.60 -4.88
N SER A 241 4.32 8.52 -4.09
CA SER A 241 3.69 8.40 -2.77
C SER A 241 4.25 9.37 -1.71
N ALA A 242 5.43 9.94 -1.93
CA ALA A 242 6.02 10.89 -0.99
C ALA A 242 5.34 12.27 -1.03
N TYR A 243 4.80 12.68 -2.17
CA TYR A 243 4.19 14.01 -2.33
C TYR A 243 2.91 14.21 -1.48
N PRO A 244 1.92 13.29 -1.48
CA PRO A 244 0.76 13.40 -0.60
C PRO A 244 1.16 13.47 0.87
N ALA A 245 2.13 12.63 1.29
CA ALA A 245 2.61 12.59 2.67
C ALA A 245 3.29 13.91 3.06
N LEU A 246 4.16 14.45 2.21
CA LEU A 246 4.83 15.74 2.45
C LEU A 246 3.83 16.90 2.42
N ALA A 247 2.89 16.92 1.48
CA ALA A 247 1.84 17.94 1.43
C ALA A 247 0.98 17.90 2.71
N GLN A 248 0.64 16.72 3.21
CA GLN A 248 -0.10 16.52 4.45
C GLN A 248 0.70 17.02 5.67
N ALA A 249 2.01 16.74 5.73
CA ALA A 249 2.89 17.23 6.78
C ALA A 249 2.95 18.77 6.80
N TYR A 250 3.11 19.41 5.64
CA TYR A 250 3.06 20.87 5.52
C TYR A 250 1.68 21.43 5.90
N LEU A 251 0.60 20.77 5.52
CA LEU A 251 -0.77 21.16 5.84
C LEU A 251 -0.99 21.17 7.37
N GLN A 252 -0.52 20.15 8.07
CA GLN A 252 -0.63 20.05 9.53
C GLN A 252 0.24 21.07 10.26
N GLU A 253 1.42 21.43 9.73
CA GLU A 253 2.26 22.51 10.21
C GLU A 253 1.71 23.91 9.81
N ASN A 254 0.54 23.96 9.14
CA ASN A 254 -0.09 25.18 8.63
C ASN A 254 0.79 25.96 7.61
N HIS A 255 1.66 25.27 6.91
CA HIS A 255 2.47 25.80 5.81
C HIS A 255 1.73 25.67 4.47
N LEU A 256 0.55 26.32 4.36
CA LEU A 256 -0.40 26.12 3.28
C LEU A 256 0.17 26.28 1.86
N SER A 257 1.03 27.30 1.65
CA SER A 257 1.62 27.55 0.34
C SER A 257 2.60 26.45 -0.08
N GLN A 258 3.40 25.92 0.87
CA GLN A 258 4.27 24.78 0.60
C GLN A 258 3.46 23.49 0.37
N ALA A 259 2.42 23.28 1.16
CA ALA A 259 1.51 22.14 0.99
C ALA A 259 0.89 22.13 -0.42
N LEU A 260 0.35 23.26 -0.89
CA LEU A 260 -0.24 23.35 -2.23
C LEU A 260 0.79 23.12 -3.33
N LYS A 261 1.97 23.75 -3.21
CA LYS A 261 3.06 23.57 -4.17
C LYS A 261 3.49 22.11 -4.26
N THR A 262 3.68 21.44 -3.13
CA THR A 262 4.04 20.02 -3.08
C THR A 262 2.96 19.13 -3.70
N ALA A 263 1.68 19.40 -3.42
CA ALA A 263 0.59 18.67 -4.06
C ALA A 263 0.58 18.88 -5.58
N GLN A 264 0.83 20.09 -6.07
CA GLN A 264 0.92 20.37 -7.51
C GLN A 264 2.11 19.66 -8.18
N GLU A 265 3.26 19.63 -7.51
CA GLU A 265 4.44 18.88 -7.97
C GLU A 265 4.13 17.38 -8.05
N GLY A 266 3.46 16.83 -7.03
CA GLY A 266 3.04 15.43 -7.01
C GLY A 266 2.03 15.08 -8.10
N LEU A 267 1.08 15.97 -8.41
CA LEU A 267 0.16 15.81 -9.55
C LEU A 267 0.88 15.86 -10.91
N GLY A 268 2.07 16.43 -10.96
CA GLY A 268 2.93 16.37 -12.15
C GLY A 268 3.65 15.02 -12.29
N VAL A 269 3.79 14.26 -11.22
CA VAL A 269 4.38 12.91 -11.20
C VAL A 269 3.32 11.83 -11.41
N ASP A 270 2.16 11.98 -10.74
CA ASP A 270 1.01 11.08 -10.82
C ASP A 270 -0.26 11.89 -11.09
N GLU A 271 -0.60 12.03 -12.36
CA GLU A 271 -1.78 12.79 -12.82
C GLU A 271 -3.12 12.06 -12.59
N TYR A 272 -3.08 10.79 -12.18
CA TYR A 272 -4.27 9.96 -11.91
C TYR A 272 -4.58 9.81 -10.42
N ASN A 273 -3.92 10.58 -9.55
CA ASN A 273 -4.09 10.47 -8.10
C ASN A 273 -5.26 11.33 -7.62
N GLU A 274 -6.46 10.76 -7.58
CA GLU A 274 -7.69 11.42 -7.12
C GLU A 274 -7.60 11.89 -5.66
N ASN A 275 -6.87 11.16 -4.82
CA ASN A 275 -6.67 11.55 -3.42
C ASN A 275 -5.79 12.79 -3.31
N LEU A 276 -4.78 12.93 -4.17
CA LEU A 276 -3.93 14.11 -4.19
C LEU A 276 -4.66 15.34 -4.74
N PHE A 277 -5.56 15.16 -5.73
CA PHE A 277 -6.45 16.23 -6.18
C PHE A 277 -7.39 16.69 -5.06
N THR A 278 -7.98 15.77 -4.29
CA THR A 278 -8.83 16.11 -3.13
C THR A 278 -8.03 16.84 -2.04
N LEU A 279 -6.82 16.42 -1.74
CA LEU A 279 -5.93 17.10 -0.80
C LEU A 279 -5.58 18.52 -1.29
N ALA A 280 -5.24 18.67 -2.57
CA ALA A 280 -4.96 19.97 -3.18
C ALA A 280 -6.17 20.90 -3.11
N ALA A 281 -7.39 20.39 -3.29
CA ALA A 281 -8.62 21.15 -3.13
C ALA A 281 -8.83 21.62 -1.68
N ASP A 282 -8.63 20.75 -0.70
CA ASP A 282 -8.75 21.09 0.72
C ASP A 282 -7.73 22.16 1.11
N ILE A 283 -6.50 22.08 0.62
CA ILE A 283 -5.45 23.10 0.84
C ILE A 283 -5.82 24.43 0.17
N ALA A 284 -6.25 24.40 -1.08
CA ALA A 284 -6.69 25.56 -1.84
C ALA A 284 -7.86 26.28 -1.14
N GLY A 285 -8.81 25.51 -0.60
CA GLY A 285 -9.93 26.03 0.19
C GLY A 285 -9.47 26.81 1.43
N ARG A 286 -8.47 26.31 2.15
CA ARG A 286 -7.88 27.01 3.30
C ARG A 286 -7.09 28.28 2.91
N LEU A 287 -6.59 28.33 1.66
CA LEU A 287 -5.94 29.51 1.10
C LEU A 287 -6.95 30.52 0.53
N GLY A 288 -8.23 30.17 0.39
CA GLY A 288 -9.25 31.00 -0.27
C GLY A 288 -9.16 30.99 -1.80
N GLU A 289 -8.45 30.04 -2.39
CA GLU A 289 -8.23 29.89 -3.84
C GLU A 289 -9.39 29.07 -4.46
N PHE A 290 -10.61 29.61 -4.43
CA PHE A 290 -11.84 28.88 -4.78
C PHE A 290 -11.87 28.35 -6.24
N ASP A 291 -11.26 29.06 -7.19
CA ASP A 291 -11.13 28.57 -8.57
C ASP A 291 -10.32 27.28 -8.65
N LEU A 292 -9.26 27.17 -7.82
CA LEU A 292 -8.46 25.95 -7.72
C LEU A 292 -9.23 24.82 -7.04
N VAL A 293 -10.04 25.12 -6.02
CA VAL A 293 -10.93 24.14 -5.38
C VAL A 293 -11.81 23.48 -6.42
N LYS A 294 -12.53 24.30 -7.23
CA LYS A 294 -13.40 23.82 -8.30
C LYS A 294 -12.62 22.89 -9.26
N LYS A 295 -11.50 23.37 -9.76
CA LYS A 295 -10.67 22.65 -10.73
C LYS A 295 -10.23 21.29 -10.18
N TYR A 296 -9.70 21.26 -8.96
CA TYR A 296 -9.19 20.02 -8.38
C TYR A 296 -10.30 19.02 -8.04
N LEU A 297 -11.44 19.46 -7.48
CA LEU A 297 -12.56 18.58 -7.22
C LEU A 297 -13.18 18.02 -8.49
N GLN A 298 -13.28 18.82 -9.56
CA GLN A 298 -13.71 18.33 -10.86
C GLN A 298 -12.76 17.31 -11.45
N SER A 299 -11.44 17.53 -11.33
CA SER A 299 -10.43 16.56 -11.76
C SER A 299 -10.51 15.26 -10.96
N ALA A 300 -10.64 15.33 -9.64
CA ALA A 300 -10.81 14.16 -8.78
C ALA A 300 -12.07 13.36 -9.14
N HIS A 301 -13.21 14.04 -9.35
CA HIS A 301 -14.46 13.40 -9.74
C HIS A 301 -14.37 12.76 -11.14
N ALA A 302 -13.68 13.39 -12.08
CA ALA A 302 -13.48 12.84 -13.42
C ALA A 302 -12.65 11.54 -13.41
N LEU A 303 -11.72 11.39 -12.45
CA LEU A 303 -10.91 10.18 -12.26
C LEU A 303 -11.66 9.06 -11.54
N ALA A 304 -12.51 9.42 -10.58
CA ALA A 304 -13.25 8.48 -9.75
C ALA A 304 -14.74 8.90 -9.62
N PRO A 305 -15.51 8.84 -10.71
CA PRO A 305 -16.90 9.29 -10.71
C PRO A 305 -17.82 8.45 -9.80
N GLU A 306 -17.45 7.21 -9.53
CA GLU A 306 -18.13 6.30 -8.61
C GLU A 306 -17.80 6.60 -7.14
N ASN A 307 -16.79 7.42 -6.85
CA ASN A 307 -16.44 7.78 -5.48
C ASN A 307 -17.38 8.85 -4.94
N LEU A 308 -18.41 8.40 -4.20
CA LEU A 308 -19.43 9.26 -3.63
C LEU A 308 -18.83 10.35 -2.71
N ALA A 309 -17.76 10.07 -1.97
CA ALA A 309 -17.15 11.06 -1.08
C ALA A 309 -16.56 12.25 -1.86
N ILE A 310 -15.96 12.00 -3.02
CA ILE A 310 -15.45 13.04 -3.93
C ILE A 310 -16.63 13.83 -4.52
N SER A 311 -17.66 13.14 -4.99
CA SER A 311 -18.87 13.77 -5.55
C SER A 311 -19.57 14.65 -4.53
N LEU A 312 -19.68 14.22 -3.27
CA LEU A 312 -20.24 15.02 -2.19
C LEU A 312 -19.36 16.24 -1.83
N LYS A 313 -18.02 16.12 -1.86
CA LYS A 313 -17.13 17.29 -1.71
C LYS A 313 -17.37 18.34 -2.82
N LEU A 314 -17.51 17.90 -4.07
CA LEU A 314 -17.79 18.77 -5.20
C LEU A 314 -19.21 19.39 -5.09
N SER A 315 -20.19 18.61 -4.68
CA SER A 315 -21.55 19.06 -4.39
C SER A 315 -21.57 20.15 -3.32
N ASN A 316 -20.90 19.92 -2.19
CA ASN A 316 -20.80 20.91 -1.11
C ASN A 316 -20.11 22.21 -1.58
N TYR A 317 -19.11 22.08 -2.46
CA TYR A 317 -18.49 23.25 -3.09
C TYR A 317 -19.51 24.01 -3.93
N TYR A 318 -20.27 23.35 -4.83
CA TYR A 318 -21.29 24.00 -5.65
C TYR A 318 -22.38 24.68 -4.80
N LEU A 319 -22.84 24.02 -3.74
CA LEU A 319 -23.80 24.60 -2.78
C LEU A 319 -23.26 25.88 -2.14
N SER A 320 -21.98 25.84 -1.70
CA SER A 320 -21.33 27.01 -1.08
C SER A 320 -21.17 28.21 -2.02
N GLN A 321 -21.10 27.94 -3.34
CA GLN A 321 -20.98 28.97 -4.38
C GLN A 321 -22.37 29.37 -4.98
N GLY A 322 -23.45 28.72 -4.56
CA GLY A 322 -24.78 28.95 -5.12
C GLY A 322 -24.96 28.41 -6.56
N ASP A 323 -24.07 27.51 -7.00
CA ASP A 323 -24.13 26.89 -8.34
C ASP A 323 -25.06 25.66 -8.31
N HIS A 324 -26.35 25.94 -8.10
CA HIS A 324 -27.37 24.92 -7.90
C HIS A 324 -27.63 24.06 -9.15
N ASP A 325 -27.47 24.62 -10.36
CA ASP A 325 -27.61 23.84 -11.61
C ASP A 325 -26.49 22.80 -11.70
N ALA A 326 -25.23 23.21 -11.49
CA ALA A 326 -24.11 22.28 -11.51
C ALA A 326 -24.22 21.22 -10.41
N ASN A 327 -24.75 21.56 -9.23
CA ASN A 327 -24.99 20.60 -8.16
C ASN A 327 -26.05 19.55 -8.54
N ILE A 328 -27.14 19.96 -9.12
CA ILE A 328 -28.23 19.06 -9.57
C ILE A 328 -27.68 18.12 -10.66
N ASP A 329 -27.00 18.67 -11.67
CA ASP A 329 -26.44 17.88 -12.78
C ASP A 329 -25.44 16.84 -12.26
N LEU A 330 -24.56 17.23 -11.33
CA LEU A 330 -23.59 16.33 -10.70
C LEU A 330 -24.29 15.17 -9.99
N LEU A 331 -25.22 15.48 -9.08
CA LEU A 331 -25.81 14.48 -8.20
C LEU A 331 -26.83 13.56 -8.92
N GLN A 332 -27.53 14.07 -9.95
CA GLN A 332 -28.39 13.24 -10.81
C GLN A 332 -27.59 12.29 -11.72
N GLY A 333 -26.33 12.59 -11.99
CA GLY A 333 -25.43 11.74 -12.77
C GLY A 333 -24.80 10.58 -11.98
N ILE A 334 -24.99 10.53 -10.66
CA ILE A 334 -24.41 9.46 -9.83
C ILE A 334 -25.26 8.19 -9.97
N GLU A 335 -24.66 7.14 -10.51
CA GLU A 335 -25.25 5.81 -10.55
C GLU A 335 -25.03 5.11 -9.20
N THR A 336 -26.09 4.94 -8.41
CA THR A 336 -26.04 4.22 -7.13
C THR A 336 -27.13 3.16 -7.08
N ASP A 337 -26.79 2.00 -6.48
CA ASP A 337 -27.78 0.91 -6.24
C ASP A 337 -28.78 1.27 -5.14
N SER A 338 -28.52 2.33 -4.37
CA SER A 338 -29.37 2.81 -3.26
C SER A 338 -29.33 4.33 -3.18
N VAL A 339 -30.45 4.90 -2.74
CA VAL A 339 -30.56 6.34 -2.49
C VAL A 339 -29.70 6.72 -1.29
N ASP A 340 -28.69 7.59 -1.49
CA ASP A 340 -27.87 8.10 -0.40
C ASP A 340 -28.54 9.33 0.24
N PRO A 341 -28.81 9.33 1.55
CA PRO A 341 -29.50 10.42 2.23
C PRO A 341 -28.78 11.78 2.15
N GLN A 342 -27.42 11.81 2.04
CA GLN A 342 -26.68 13.06 1.90
C GLN A 342 -26.81 13.64 0.50
N VAL A 343 -26.86 12.79 -0.52
CA VAL A 343 -27.13 13.20 -1.90
C VAL A 343 -28.50 13.88 -1.96
N GLU A 344 -29.51 13.26 -1.37
CA GLU A 344 -30.88 13.80 -1.34
C GLU A 344 -30.95 15.13 -0.56
N TRP A 345 -30.26 15.21 0.58
CA TRP A 345 -30.20 16.48 1.31
C TRP A 345 -29.54 17.60 0.49
N ASN A 346 -28.46 17.32 -0.21
CA ASN A 346 -27.78 18.31 -1.06
C ASN A 346 -28.65 18.68 -2.30
N LEU A 347 -29.39 17.72 -2.86
CA LEU A 347 -30.38 18.00 -3.93
C LEU A 347 -31.53 18.87 -3.42
N ALA A 348 -32.03 18.57 -2.22
CA ALA A 348 -33.14 19.33 -1.63
C ALA A 348 -32.78 20.81 -1.50
N GLN A 349 -31.55 21.12 -1.02
CA GLN A 349 -31.08 22.50 -0.93
C GLN A 349 -31.02 23.21 -2.29
N SER A 350 -30.58 22.50 -3.34
CA SER A 350 -30.53 23.09 -4.68
C SER A 350 -31.91 23.26 -5.30
N TYR A 351 -32.83 22.32 -5.10
CA TYR A 351 -34.22 22.47 -5.56
C TYR A 351 -34.96 23.57 -4.82
N GLN A 352 -34.75 23.71 -3.51
CA GLN A 352 -35.29 24.82 -2.72
C GLN A 352 -34.82 26.17 -3.26
N ALA A 353 -33.51 26.33 -3.47
CA ALA A 353 -32.94 27.57 -4.01
C ALA A 353 -33.43 27.92 -5.42
N LYS A 354 -33.90 26.93 -6.18
CA LYS A 354 -34.53 27.09 -7.50
C LYS A 354 -36.07 27.20 -7.44
N GLU A 355 -36.62 27.28 -6.26
CA GLU A 355 -38.07 27.36 -6.01
C GLU A 355 -38.87 26.12 -6.57
N ASP A 356 -38.15 24.99 -6.79
CA ASP A 356 -38.79 23.72 -7.15
C ASP A 356 -39.19 22.96 -5.87
N PHE A 357 -40.21 23.50 -5.20
CA PHE A 357 -40.64 22.98 -3.90
C PHE A 357 -41.13 21.53 -3.94
N ALA A 358 -41.59 21.05 -5.09
CA ALA A 358 -42.09 19.69 -5.22
C ALA A 358 -40.91 18.68 -5.13
N ARG A 359 -39.84 18.92 -5.89
CA ARG A 359 -38.65 18.07 -5.83
C ARG A 359 -37.87 18.27 -4.53
N ALA A 360 -37.79 19.48 -3.99
CA ALA A 360 -37.19 19.76 -2.71
C ALA A 360 -37.86 18.98 -1.58
N SER A 361 -39.23 19.00 -1.51
CA SER A 361 -39.97 18.22 -0.52
C SER A 361 -39.71 16.73 -0.60
N GLN A 362 -39.72 16.16 -1.80
CA GLN A 362 -39.43 14.74 -2.00
C GLN A 362 -38.04 14.37 -1.50
N ALA A 363 -37.04 15.18 -1.84
CA ALA A 363 -35.62 14.94 -1.46
C ALA A 363 -35.42 15.10 0.05
N PHE A 364 -36.02 16.13 0.69
CA PHE A 364 -35.98 16.27 2.16
C PHE A 364 -36.66 15.09 2.87
N GLU A 365 -37.80 14.63 2.40
CA GLU A 365 -38.49 13.47 3.00
C GLU A 365 -37.67 12.17 2.86
N THR A 366 -36.93 12.03 1.78
CA THR A 366 -36.01 10.88 1.60
C THR A 366 -34.81 10.94 2.57
N ALA A 367 -34.26 12.12 2.80
CA ALA A 367 -33.14 12.33 3.72
C ALA A 367 -33.57 12.27 5.22
N ARG A 368 -34.80 12.64 5.50
CA ARG A 368 -35.35 12.82 6.84
C ARG A 368 -35.11 11.66 7.82
N PRO A 369 -35.34 10.38 7.47
CA PRO A 369 -35.15 9.28 8.42
C PRO A 369 -33.75 9.19 8.98
N THR A 370 -32.74 9.59 8.19
CA THR A 370 -31.34 9.56 8.61
C THR A 370 -30.95 10.79 9.42
N TYR A 371 -31.50 11.96 9.06
CA TYR A 371 -31.05 13.25 9.64
C TYR A 371 -32.07 13.87 10.59
N TRP A 372 -33.11 13.13 11.04
CA TRP A 372 -34.19 13.66 11.87
C TRP A 372 -33.71 14.29 13.19
N ASP A 373 -32.58 13.83 13.75
CA ASP A 373 -31.99 14.40 14.95
C ASP A 373 -30.77 15.32 14.67
N ASN A 374 -30.55 15.67 13.39
CA ASN A 374 -29.46 16.57 13.02
C ASN A 374 -29.91 18.05 13.09
N PRO A 375 -29.31 18.89 13.96
CA PRO A 375 -29.78 20.28 14.13
C PRO A 375 -29.73 21.11 12.85
N THR A 376 -28.70 20.92 12.01
CA THR A 376 -28.54 21.66 10.75
C THR A 376 -29.62 21.28 9.76
N PHE A 377 -29.90 19.98 9.62
CA PHE A 377 -30.97 19.50 8.76
C PHE A 377 -32.32 20.00 9.20
N LEU A 378 -32.65 19.94 10.51
CA LEU A 378 -33.90 20.40 11.06
C LEU A 378 -34.10 21.89 10.80
N LYS A 379 -33.08 22.74 11.00
CA LYS A 379 -33.19 24.16 10.66
C LYS A 379 -33.49 24.39 9.19
N GLN A 380 -32.80 23.70 8.29
CA GLN A 380 -33.03 23.82 6.86
C GLN A 380 -34.46 23.37 6.49
N LEU A 381 -34.93 22.28 7.07
CA LEU A 381 -36.27 21.76 6.83
C LEU A 381 -37.37 22.72 7.35
N ILE A 382 -37.12 23.35 8.52
CA ILE A 382 -38.00 24.39 9.07
C ILE A 382 -38.12 25.58 8.10
N TYR A 383 -36.99 26.08 7.59
CA TYR A 383 -37.01 27.18 6.61
C TYR A 383 -37.69 26.79 5.31
N PHE A 384 -37.45 25.54 4.85
CA PHE A 384 -38.12 25.02 3.68
C PHE A 384 -39.64 25.01 3.84
N TYR A 385 -40.20 24.51 4.97
CA TYR A 385 -41.64 24.50 5.22
C TYR A 385 -42.19 25.90 5.45
N GLN A 386 -41.40 26.84 5.94
CA GLN A 386 -41.78 28.24 6.04
C GLN A 386 -41.95 28.86 4.64
N GLU A 387 -41.02 28.63 3.73
CA GLU A 387 -41.05 29.12 2.35
C GLU A 387 -42.16 28.45 1.51
N SER A 388 -42.34 27.14 1.65
CA SER A 388 -43.38 26.39 0.95
C SER A 388 -44.80 26.61 1.49
N GLY A 389 -44.94 27.22 2.69
CA GLY A 389 -46.19 27.49 3.34
C GLY A 389 -46.85 26.30 4.04
N GLU A 390 -46.12 25.26 4.31
CA GLU A 390 -46.57 24.01 4.94
C GLU A 390 -46.56 24.12 6.47
N ARG A 391 -47.51 24.92 7.02
CA ARG A 391 -47.54 25.32 8.44
C ARG A 391 -47.58 24.14 9.41
N ASP A 392 -48.31 23.08 9.13
CA ASP A 392 -48.43 21.92 10.04
C ASP A 392 -47.09 21.19 10.16
N LEU A 393 -46.40 20.94 9.03
CA LEU A 393 -45.08 20.31 8.99
C LEU A 393 -43.99 21.20 9.62
N LEU A 394 -44.12 22.52 9.41
CA LEU A 394 -43.26 23.50 10.07
C LEU A 394 -43.34 23.37 11.59
N MET A 395 -44.56 23.39 12.15
CA MET A 395 -44.76 23.30 13.60
C MET A 395 -44.27 21.97 14.19
N ASP A 396 -44.62 20.86 13.55
CA ASP A 396 -44.17 19.53 13.99
C ASP A 396 -42.61 19.43 13.97
N THR A 397 -41.96 19.96 12.95
CA THR A 397 -40.52 19.97 12.82
C THR A 397 -39.87 20.89 13.85
N LEU A 398 -40.45 22.06 14.10
CA LEU A 398 -39.94 23.00 15.10
C LEU A 398 -40.07 22.45 16.52
N ASP A 399 -41.20 21.81 16.86
CA ASP A 399 -41.39 21.16 18.14
C ASP A 399 -40.33 20.07 18.36
N HIS A 400 -40.06 19.26 17.32
CA HIS A 400 -38.98 18.26 17.41
C HIS A 400 -37.58 18.92 17.54
N ALA A 401 -37.29 19.93 16.72
CA ALA A 401 -36.03 20.64 16.76
C ALA A 401 -35.70 21.24 18.15
N LEU A 402 -36.72 21.77 18.83
CA LEU A 402 -36.62 22.27 20.21
C LEU A 402 -36.42 21.17 21.23
N THR A 403 -36.78 19.91 20.94
CA THR A 403 -36.37 18.78 21.79
C THR A 403 -34.91 18.39 21.60
N VAL A 404 -34.38 18.53 20.39
CA VAL A 404 -32.98 18.23 20.07
C VAL A 404 -32.03 19.36 20.53
N THR A 405 -32.45 20.61 20.34
CA THR A 405 -31.68 21.81 20.69
C THR A 405 -32.53 22.81 21.50
N PRO A 406 -32.81 22.54 22.80
CA PRO A 406 -33.72 23.38 23.59
C PRO A 406 -33.29 24.83 23.79
N ASP A 407 -31.97 25.06 23.80
CA ASP A 407 -31.36 26.37 24.07
C ASP A 407 -31.02 27.15 22.79
N ASP A 408 -31.50 26.70 21.60
CA ASP A 408 -31.25 27.42 20.35
C ASP A 408 -32.05 28.70 20.30
N PRO A 409 -31.43 29.91 20.31
CA PRO A 409 -32.14 31.16 20.44
C PRO A 409 -33.00 31.49 19.21
N GLU A 410 -32.55 31.07 18.02
CA GLU A 410 -33.24 31.31 16.76
C GLU A 410 -34.55 30.51 16.65
N LEU A 411 -34.48 29.22 17.06
CA LEU A 411 -35.68 28.36 17.07
C LEU A 411 -36.68 28.79 18.15
N ASN A 412 -36.19 29.20 19.32
CA ASN A 412 -37.06 29.72 20.39
C ASN A 412 -37.76 31.04 20.00
N GLU A 413 -37.06 31.94 19.29
CA GLU A 413 -37.65 33.18 18.78
C GLU A 413 -38.71 32.86 17.71
N LEU A 414 -38.42 31.95 16.78
CA LEU A 414 -39.35 31.52 15.75
C LEU A 414 -40.62 30.88 16.35
N ASP A 415 -40.47 30.03 17.37
CA ASP A 415 -41.60 29.43 18.08
C ASP A 415 -42.50 30.46 18.72
N GLY A 416 -41.93 31.47 19.39
CA GLY A 416 -42.68 32.59 19.94
C GLY A 416 -43.48 33.35 18.87
N GLN A 417 -42.81 33.67 17.74
CA GLN A 417 -43.49 34.39 16.63
C GLN A 417 -44.64 33.60 16.02
N LEU A 418 -44.52 32.28 15.86
CA LEU A 418 -45.52 31.42 15.21
C LEU A 418 -46.71 31.08 16.11
N ARG A 419 -46.53 31.08 17.46
CA ARG A 419 -47.62 30.77 18.42
C ARG A 419 -48.39 32.02 18.88
N ASP A 420 -47.79 33.23 18.72
CA ASP A 420 -48.44 34.48 19.06
C ASP A 420 -49.49 34.96 17.99
N PHE A 421 -49.59 34.20 16.89
CA PHE A 421 -50.56 34.39 15.80
C PHE A 421 -51.46 33.16 15.61
#